data_ef917ddcc5a07de5ca6092bcd06a8f06
#
_entry.id   ef917ddcc5a07de5ca6092bcd06a8f06
#
_cell.length_a   1.000
_cell.length_b   1.000
_cell.length_c   1.000
_cell.angle_alpha   90.00
_cell.angle_beta   90.00
_cell.angle_gamma   90.00
#
_symmetry.space_group_name_H-M   'P 1'
#
loop_
_entity.id
_entity.type
_entity.pdbx_description
1 polymer ?
#
loop_
_entity_poly.entity_id
_entity_poly.type
_entity_poly.pdbx_seq_one_letter_code
_entity_poly.pdbx_strand_id
1 'polypeptide(L)'
;EDAMASCLPLGNCRLKVRRTLTTESACVFMPFNSKELSQKGGVYYGLNQTTNNLIIFNRASLINANGFILGCPGSGKSFSAKREMVNVFLATDDEIIIVDPEREYTNLVRALGGELLYISESSDTHLNPLEISLEEYNKGEDVVSSKYDFFLSFFETIMGKQGISPEQKTIIDNCLHEVYRDFLLGKTTEMPTLKDYYDILSKQTSEE
;
A
#
# COMPACT_ATOMS: atom_id res chain seq x y z
N GLU A 1 37.56 3.53 -45.04
CA GLU A 1 37.43 4.69 -44.12
C GLU A 1 36.05 5.30 -44.19
N ASP A 2 35.46 5.58 -45.36
CA ASP A 2 34.15 6.21 -45.52
C ASP A 2 33.02 5.34 -44.99
N ALA A 3 33.09 4.01 -45.11
CA ALA A 3 32.10 3.10 -44.54
C ALA A 3 32.11 3.13 -43.01
N MET A 4 33.30 3.12 -42.41
CA MET A 4 33.46 3.18 -40.96
C MET A 4 33.00 4.54 -40.38
N ALA A 5 33.34 5.65 -41.06
CA ALA A 5 32.90 6.97 -40.68
C ALA A 5 31.35 7.16 -40.78
N SER A 6 30.73 6.44 -41.73
CA SER A 6 29.26 6.47 -41.89
C SER A 6 28.50 5.58 -40.90
N CYS A 7 29.16 4.60 -40.28
CA CYS A 7 28.59 3.75 -39.24
C CYS A 7 28.64 4.38 -37.83
N LEU A 8 29.45 5.43 -37.64
CA LEU A 8 29.51 6.14 -36.37
C LEU A 8 28.31 7.10 -36.23
N PRO A 9 27.79 7.31 -35.02
CA PRO A 9 26.63 8.17 -34.78
C PRO A 9 27.00 9.66 -34.86
N LEU A 10 27.77 10.07 -35.89
CA LEU A 10 28.25 11.43 -36.10
C LEU A 10 27.35 12.25 -37.07
N GLY A 11 26.25 11.67 -37.54
CA GLY A 11 25.35 12.32 -38.48
C GLY A 11 25.91 12.51 -39.91
N ASN A 12 27.11 12.01 -40.20
CA ASN A 12 27.77 12.10 -41.50
C ASN A 12 27.66 10.80 -42.29
N CYS A 13 26.91 10.82 -43.39
CA CYS A 13 26.85 9.68 -44.30
C CYS A 13 27.67 9.98 -45.57
N ARG A 14 28.83 9.36 -45.70
CA ARG A 14 29.76 9.48 -46.85
C ARG A 14 29.54 8.43 -47.93
N LEU A 15 28.62 7.46 -47.67
CA LEU A 15 28.33 6.39 -48.63
C LEU A 15 27.45 6.89 -49.76
N LYS A 16 27.85 6.66 -50.99
CA LYS A 16 27.11 7.03 -52.20
C LYS A 16 26.03 6.02 -52.58
N VAL A 17 26.15 4.78 -52.10
CA VAL A 17 25.20 3.69 -52.36
C VAL A 17 24.08 3.75 -51.30
N ARG A 18 22.86 3.98 -51.74
CA ARG A 18 21.68 4.03 -50.88
C ARG A 18 20.67 3.02 -51.39
N ARG A 19 19.96 2.35 -50.46
CA ARG A 19 18.78 1.53 -50.72
C ARG A 19 17.58 2.10 -49.96
N THR A 20 16.47 2.19 -50.65
CA THR A 20 15.21 2.52 -50.02
C THR A 20 14.70 1.29 -49.27
N LEU A 21 14.39 1.43 -48.00
CA LEU A 21 13.76 0.42 -47.16
C LEU A 21 12.34 0.85 -46.88
N THR A 22 11.40 -0.09 -46.84
CA THR A 22 10.08 0.17 -46.28
C THR A 22 10.16 0.40 -44.77
N THR A 23 9.24 1.08 -44.19
CA THR A 23 9.19 1.32 -42.71
C THR A 23 9.24 0.00 -41.95
N GLU A 24 8.53 -1.02 -42.39
CA GLU A 24 8.58 -2.36 -41.79
C GLU A 24 9.96 -2.97 -41.80
N SER A 25 10.67 -2.92 -42.95
CA SER A 25 12.03 -3.42 -43.07
C SER A 25 13.02 -2.60 -42.23
N ALA A 26 12.81 -1.31 -42.06
CA ALA A 26 13.62 -0.44 -41.23
C ALA A 26 13.42 -0.73 -39.72
N CYS A 27 12.19 -1.06 -39.31
CA CYS A 27 11.87 -1.43 -37.92
C CYS A 27 12.59 -2.67 -37.43
N VAL A 28 12.91 -3.62 -38.32
CA VAL A 28 13.68 -4.82 -37.97
C VAL A 28 15.11 -4.47 -37.49
N PHE A 29 15.66 -3.34 -37.97
CA PHE A 29 17.00 -2.87 -37.56
C PHE A 29 16.96 -2.04 -36.25
N MET A 30 15.79 -1.77 -35.70
CA MET A 30 15.69 -1.09 -34.44
C MET A 30 15.96 -2.05 -33.29
N PRO A 31 17.09 -1.89 -32.57
CA PRO A 31 17.48 -2.82 -31.50
C PRO A 31 16.63 -2.60 -30.19
N PHE A 32 15.70 -1.64 -30.20
CA PHE A 32 14.97 -1.23 -29.01
C PHE A 32 13.62 -1.95 -28.88
N ASN A 33 13.65 -3.26 -28.86
CA ASN A 33 12.46 -4.09 -28.69
C ASN A 33 12.20 -4.51 -27.23
N SER A 34 13.12 -4.21 -26.32
CA SER A 34 12.99 -4.49 -24.90
C SER A 34 13.55 -3.34 -24.05
N LYS A 35 12.83 -3.02 -22.98
CA LYS A 35 13.29 -2.06 -21.97
C LYS A 35 13.97 -2.84 -20.85
N GLU A 36 15.19 -2.47 -20.53
CA GLU A 36 15.88 -3.00 -19.36
C GLU A 36 15.59 -2.13 -18.14
N LEU A 37 15.34 -2.80 -17.02
CA LEU A 37 15.08 -2.16 -15.73
C LEU A 37 16.13 -2.67 -14.75
N SER A 38 17.15 -1.85 -14.50
CA SER A 38 18.18 -2.13 -13.50
C SER A 38 18.44 -0.85 -12.72
N GLN A 39 17.89 -0.76 -11.52
CA GLN A 39 18.05 0.39 -10.63
C GLN A 39 18.86 0.01 -9.40
N LYS A 40 19.81 0.87 -9.02
CA LYS A 40 20.60 0.69 -7.80
C LYS A 40 19.68 0.80 -6.57
N GLY A 41 19.77 -0.15 -5.64
CA GLY A 41 18.93 -0.19 -4.46
C GLY A 41 17.50 -0.67 -4.72
N GLY A 42 17.24 -1.24 -5.89
CA GLY A 42 15.96 -1.86 -6.22
C GLY A 42 15.84 -3.30 -5.73
N VAL A 43 14.63 -3.81 -5.73
CA VAL A 43 14.28 -5.19 -5.41
C VAL A 43 14.29 -6.04 -6.69
N TYR A 44 14.72 -7.30 -6.57
CA TYR A 44 14.72 -8.24 -7.69
C TYR A 44 13.33 -8.75 -8.03
N TYR A 45 12.89 -8.54 -9.25
CA TYR A 45 11.57 -9.00 -9.75
C TYR A 45 11.65 -10.24 -10.64
N GLY A 46 12.73 -10.45 -11.35
CA GLY A 46 12.88 -11.59 -12.26
C GLY A 46 13.90 -11.35 -13.35
N LEU A 47 13.78 -12.14 -14.41
CA LEU A 47 14.57 -12.02 -15.63
C LEU A 47 13.70 -11.44 -16.74
N ASN A 48 14.30 -10.57 -17.56
CA ASN A 48 13.69 -10.12 -18.80
C ASN A 48 13.60 -11.29 -19.78
N GLN A 49 12.40 -11.58 -20.27
CA GLN A 49 12.15 -12.73 -21.14
C GLN A 49 12.95 -12.68 -22.46
N THR A 50 13.24 -11.48 -22.96
CA THR A 50 13.94 -11.29 -24.25
C THR A 50 15.44 -11.28 -24.08
N THR A 51 15.97 -10.59 -23.06
CA THR A 51 17.41 -10.36 -22.90
C THR A 51 18.06 -11.23 -21.83
N ASN A 52 17.25 -11.94 -21.02
CA ASN A 52 17.68 -12.69 -19.82
C ASN A 52 18.42 -11.84 -18.77
N ASN A 53 18.38 -10.53 -18.87
CA ASN A 53 18.95 -9.65 -17.87
C ASN A 53 18.06 -9.55 -16.62
N LEU A 54 18.69 -9.26 -15.49
CA LEU A 54 17.99 -9.08 -14.21
C LEU A 54 17.08 -7.85 -14.26
N ILE A 55 15.84 -8.01 -13.82
CA ILE A 55 14.92 -6.92 -13.56
C ILE A 55 15.06 -6.55 -12.09
N ILE A 56 15.67 -5.39 -11.83
CA ILE A 56 15.84 -4.82 -10.50
C ILE A 56 15.18 -3.44 -10.53
N PHE A 57 14.20 -3.25 -9.66
CA PHE A 57 13.39 -2.06 -9.70
C PHE A 57 13.06 -1.55 -8.29
N ASN A 58 13.13 -0.24 -8.10
CA ASN A 58 12.72 0.40 -6.84
C ASN A 58 11.33 1.02 -7.01
N ARG A 59 10.32 0.35 -6.46
CA ARG A 59 8.93 0.80 -6.52
C ARG A 59 8.71 2.11 -5.76
N ALA A 60 9.43 2.34 -4.65
CA ALA A 60 9.34 3.56 -3.88
C ALA A 60 9.78 4.82 -4.66
N SER A 61 10.54 4.63 -5.76
CA SER A 61 10.93 5.74 -6.66
C SER A 61 9.83 6.20 -7.61
N LEU A 62 8.70 5.50 -7.65
CA LEU A 62 7.55 5.89 -8.47
C LEU A 62 6.74 7.01 -7.79
N ILE A 63 6.06 7.82 -8.60
CA ILE A 63 5.11 8.84 -8.12
C ILE A 63 3.97 8.15 -7.31
N ASN A 64 3.59 6.95 -7.73
CA ASN A 64 2.63 6.10 -7.03
C ASN A 64 3.18 4.67 -6.98
N ALA A 65 3.45 4.17 -5.78
CA ALA A 65 4.00 2.84 -5.56
C ALA A 65 2.95 1.71 -5.57
N ASN A 66 1.66 2.03 -5.75
CA ASN A 66 0.60 1.02 -5.83
C ASN A 66 0.81 0.08 -7.01
N GLY A 67 0.47 -1.19 -6.82
CA GLY A 67 0.59 -2.21 -7.85
C GLY A 67 -0.52 -3.24 -7.78
N PHE A 68 -0.75 -3.94 -8.89
CA PHE A 68 -1.70 -5.03 -9.00
C PHE A 68 -1.00 -6.28 -9.52
N ILE A 69 -1.30 -7.43 -8.93
CA ILE A 69 -0.88 -8.74 -9.42
C ILE A 69 -2.12 -9.44 -9.95
N LEU A 70 -2.23 -9.52 -11.26
CA LEU A 70 -3.37 -10.12 -11.95
C LEU A 70 -2.99 -11.46 -12.58
N GLY A 71 -3.91 -12.42 -12.54
CA GLY A 71 -3.69 -13.73 -13.15
C GLY A 71 -4.87 -14.66 -12.89
N CYS A 72 -5.00 -15.70 -13.71
CA CYS A 72 -5.99 -16.77 -13.52
C CYS A 72 -5.67 -17.58 -12.25
N PRO A 73 -6.66 -18.31 -11.70
CA PRO A 73 -6.39 -19.28 -10.64
C PRO A 73 -5.28 -20.26 -11.06
N GLY A 74 -4.36 -20.56 -10.13
CA GLY A 74 -3.20 -21.43 -10.40
C GLY A 74 -2.04 -20.81 -11.20
N SER A 75 -2.12 -19.54 -11.62
CA SER A 75 -1.05 -18.86 -12.37
C SER A 75 0.15 -18.43 -11.53
N GLY A 76 0.13 -18.65 -10.22
CA GLY A 76 1.23 -18.29 -9.32
C GLY A 76 1.17 -16.86 -8.77
N LYS A 77 -0.01 -16.20 -8.73
CA LYS A 77 -0.18 -14.85 -8.16
C LYS A 77 0.35 -14.76 -6.73
N SER A 78 -0.17 -15.61 -5.83
CA SER A 78 0.24 -15.63 -4.42
C SER A 78 1.72 -15.98 -4.26
N PHE A 79 2.27 -16.83 -5.13
CA PHE A 79 3.70 -17.14 -5.12
C PHE A 79 4.54 -15.92 -5.52
N SER A 80 4.13 -15.17 -6.53
CA SER A 80 4.80 -13.94 -6.97
C SER A 80 4.77 -12.88 -5.88
N ALA A 81 3.61 -12.71 -5.21
CA ALA A 81 3.48 -11.79 -4.09
C ALA A 81 4.37 -12.19 -2.90
N LYS A 82 4.38 -13.48 -2.52
CA LYS A 82 5.26 -14.02 -1.46
C LYS A 82 6.74 -13.78 -1.78
N ARG A 83 7.14 -14.00 -3.04
CA ARG A 83 8.52 -13.75 -3.46
C ARG A 83 8.90 -12.26 -3.38
N GLU A 84 8.00 -11.37 -3.80
CA GLU A 84 8.21 -9.93 -3.67
C GLU A 84 8.36 -9.53 -2.20
N MET A 85 7.48 -9.98 -1.30
CA MET A 85 7.55 -9.71 0.12
C MET A 85 8.87 -10.17 0.73
N VAL A 86 9.32 -11.39 0.41
CA VAL A 86 10.63 -11.90 0.88
C VAL A 86 11.78 -11.03 0.37
N ASN A 87 11.74 -10.63 -0.91
CA ASN A 87 12.78 -9.79 -1.47
C ASN A 87 12.80 -8.39 -0.83
N VAL A 88 11.65 -7.80 -0.56
CA VAL A 88 11.54 -6.51 0.17
C VAL A 88 12.08 -6.67 1.59
N PHE A 89 11.64 -7.69 2.32
CA PHE A 89 12.09 -7.97 3.68
C PHE A 89 13.61 -8.14 3.80
N LEU A 90 14.24 -8.77 2.79
CA LEU A 90 15.69 -9.01 2.79
C LEU A 90 16.51 -7.80 2.27
N ALA A 91 15.90 -6.93 1.49
CA ALA A 91 16.60 -5.82 0.81
C ALA A 91 16.38 -4.46 1.44
N THR A 92 15.34 -4.30 2.26
CA THR A 92 14.95 -3.03 2.89
C THR A 92 14.68 -3.23 4.38
N ASP A 93 14.60 -2.12 5.11
CA ASP A 93 14.16 -2.08 6.52
C ASP A 93 12.66 -1.73 6.63
N ASP A 94 11.90 -1.88 5.53
CA ASP A 94 10.49 -1.54 5.47
C ASP A 94 9.64 -2.54 6.26
N GLU A 95 8.61 -2.05 6.94
CA GLU A 95 7.59 -2.89 7.57
C GLU A 95 6.61 -3.44 6.52
N ILE A 96 6.22 -4.70 6.68
CA ILE A 96 5.29 -5.37 5.77
C ILE A 96 4.01 -5.73 6.52
N ILE A 97 2.90 -5.12 6.11
CA ILE A 97 1.57 -5.40 6.63
C ILE A 97 0.77 -6.19 5.60
N ILE A 98 0.24 -7.35 6.00
CA ILE A 98 -0.51 -8.25 5.11
C ILE A 98 -1.94 -8.40 5.63
N VAL A 99 -2.92 -8.06 4.78
CA VAL A 99 -4.33 -8.39 5.03
C VAL A 99 -4.68 -9.62 4.21
N ASP A 100 -4.87 -10.76 4.88
CA ASP A 100 -4.97 -12.09 4.26
C ASP A 100 -6.27 -12.81 4.67
N PRO A 101 -7.37 -12.60 3.95
CA PRO A 101 -8.65 -13.25 4.25
C PRO A 101 -8.63 -14.78 4.03
N GLU A 102 -7.74 -15.28 3.19
CA GLU A 102 -7.65 -16.71 2.82
C GLU A 102 -6.59 -17.49 3.63
N ARG A 103 -5.81 -16.81 4.46
CA ARG A 103 -4.73 -17.38 5.31
C ARG A 103 -3.61 -18.08 4.54
N GLU A 104 -3.32 -17.61 3.33
CA GLU A 104 -2.25 -18.16 2.48
C GLU A 104 -0.83 -17.78 2.94
N TYR A 105 -0.69 -16.68 3.69
CA TYR A 105 0.61 -16.09 4.06
C TYR A 105 1.09 -16.51 5.47
N THR A 106 0.28 -17.22 6.24
CA THR A 106 0.57 -17.61 7.64
C THR A 106 1.95 -18.25 7.81
N ASN A 107 2.30 -19.21 6.95
CA ASN A 107 3.58 -19.91 7.05
C ASN A 107 4.77 -19.01 6.70
N LEU A 108 4.59 -18.09 5.77
CA LEU A 108 5.60 -17.10 5.41
C LEU A 108 5.89 -16.16 6.58
N VAL A 109 4.82 -15.60 7.18
CA VAL A 109 4.94 -14.66 8.31
C VAL A 109 5.67 -15.34 9.48
N ARG A 110 5.29 -16.58 9.83
CA ARG A 110 5.99 -17.36 10.88
C ARG A 110 7.47 -17.60 10.56
N ALA A 111 7.78 -17.94 9.30
CA ALA A 111 9.16 -18.18 8.88
C ALA A 111 10.04 -16.92 8.96
N LEU A 112 9.45 -15.74 8.78
CA LEU A 112 10.13 -14.44 8.89
C LEU A 112 10.11 -13.86 10.32
N GLY A 113 9.50 -14.58 11.29
CA GLY A 113 9.43 -14.12 12.68
C GLY A 113 8.41 -13.00 12.92
N GLY A 114 7.44 -12.84 12.01
CA GLY A 114 6.40 -11.82 12.11
C GLY A 114 5.26 -12.22 13.05
N GLU A 115 4.42 -11.23 13.38
CA GLU A 115 3.25 -11.38 14.22
C GLU A 115 2.01 -11.74 13.40
N LEU A 116 1.14 -12.59 13.95
CA LEU A 116 -0.11 -13.02 13.32
C LEU A 116 -1.30 -12.58 14.19
N LEU A 117 -2.12 -11.71 13.66
CA LEU A 117 -3.36 -11.30 14.28
C LEU A 117 -4.55 -12.00 13.59
N TYR A 118 -5.31 -12.77 14.35
CA TYR A 118 -6.52 -13.42 13.87
C TYR A 118 -7.73 -12.61 14.31
N ILE A 119 -8.46 -12.02 13.35
CA ILE A 119 -9.68 -11.27 13.61
C ILE A 119 -10.85 -12.10 13.14
N SER A 120 -11.68 -12.58 14.07
CA SER A 120 -12.92 -13.33 13.81
C SER A 120 -13.87 -13.17 14.98
N GLU A 121 -15.14 -13.51 14.79
CA GLU A 121 -16.16 -13.46 15.85
C GLU A 121 -15.80 -14.30 17.09
N SER A 122 -15.01 -15.34 16.92
CA SER A 122 -14.60 -16.28 17.98
C SER A 122 -13.14 -16.15 18.41
N SER A 123 -12.41 -15.14 17.93
CA SER A 123 -11.01 -14.94 18.32
C SER A 123 -10.88 -14.17 19.63
N ASP A 124 -9.85 -14.52 20.42
CA ASP A 124 -9.49 -13.76 21.63
C ASP A 124 -8.80 -12.42 21.31
N THR A 125 -8.49 -12.17 20.04
CA THR A 125 -7.83 -10.93 19.59
C THR A 125 -8.88 -9.88 19.29
N HIS A 126 -8.87 -8.81 20.05
CA HIS A 126 -9.75 -7.67 19.86
C HIS A 126 -8.92 -6.43 19.56
N LEU A 127 -9.34 -5.66 18.56
CA LEU A 127 -8.77 -4.35 18.24
C LEU A 127 -9.65 -3.28 18.85
N ASN A 128 -9.06 -2.39 19.64
CA ASN A 128 -9.78 -1.23 20.16
C ASN A 128 -9.73 -0.11 19.12
N PRO A 129 -10.84 0.23 18.45
CA PRO A 129 -10.86 1.29 17.43
C PRO A 129 -10.65 2.69 18.03
N LEU A 130 -10.81 2.85 19.34
CA LEU A 130 -10.56 4.08 20.06
C LEU A 130 -9.12 4.23 20.55
N GLU A 131 -8.25 3.27 20.29
CA GLU A 131 -6.85 3.38 20.66
C GLU A 131 -6.17 4.51 19.90
N ILE A 132 -5.48 5.40 20.61
CA ILE A 132 -4.70 6.51 20.04
C ILE A 132 -3.23 6.35 20.40
N SER A 133 -2.36 6.84 19.51
CA SER A 133 -0.93 6.88 19.75
C SER A 133 -0.60 8.03 20.72
N LEU A 134 -0.09 7.68 21.91
CA LEU A 134 0.38 8.67 22.88
C LEU A 134 1.60 9.46 22.37
N GLU A 135 2.37 8.85 21.47
CA GLU A 135 3.53 9.51 20.86
C GLU A 135 3.11 10.64 19.92
N GLU A 136 2.08 10.41 19.11
CA GLU A 136 1.50 11.41 18.21
C GLU A 136 0.82 12.53 19.00
N TYR A 137 0.06 12.17 20.03
CA TYR A 137 -0.56 13.13 20.93
C TYR A 137 0.48 14.04 21.61
N ASN A 138 1.58 13.46 22.11
CA ASN A 138 2.66 14.21 22.76
C ASN A 138 3.45 15.11 21.78
N LYS A 139 3.41 14.82 20.48
CA LYS A 139 3.99 15.68 19.42
C LYS A 139 3.08 16.87 19.07
N GLY A 140 1.88 16.93 19.64
CA GLY A 140 0.91 17.99 19.40
C GLY A 140 0.05 17.78 18.16
N GLU A 141 -0.01 16.56 17.65
CA GLU A 141 -0.93 16.18 16.56
C GLU A 141 -2.37 16.06 17.09
N ASP A 142 -3.32 16.47 16.30
CA ASP A 142 -4.74 16.37 16.66
C ASP A 142 -5.25 14.93 16.37
N VAL A 143 -4.89 14.03 17.27
CA VAL A 143 -5.27 12.60 17.17
C VAL A 143 -6.78 12.38 17.32
N VAL A 144 -7.50 13.29 18.00
CA VAL A 144 -8.96 13.18 18.16
C VAL A 144 -9.67 13.45 16.83
N SER A 145 -9.26 14.50 16.09
CA SER A 145 -9.80 14.76 14.75
C SER A 145 -9.53 13.62 13.76
N SER A 146 -8.35 13.01 13.81
CA SER A 146 -8.05 11.83 12.99
C SER A 146 -8.96 10.65 13.33
N LYS A 147 -9.27 10.45 14.60
CA LYS A 147 -10.24 9.43 15.05
C LYS A 147 -11.68 9.74 14.65
N TYR A 148 -12.04 11.01 14.62
CA TYR A 148 -13.36 11.43 14.14
C TYR A 148 -13.59 10.99 12.68
N ASP A 149 -12.64 11.25 11.79
CA ASP A 149 -12.72 10.83 10.39
C ASP A 149 -12.85 9.31 10.24
N PHE A 150 -12.07 8.57 11.05
CA PHE A 150 -12.18 7.11 11.11
C PHE A 150 -13.58 6.67 11.56
N PHE A 151 -14.12 7.26 12.64
CA PHE A 151 -15.45 6.92 13.17
C PHE A 151 -16.57 7.27 12.21
N LEU A 152 -16.48 8.40 11.49
CA LEU A 152 -17.43 8.72 10.44
C LEU A 152 -17.46 7.62 9.37
N SER A 153 -16.30 7.22 8.86
CA SER A 153 -16.20 6.16 7.86
C SER A 153 -16.70 4.81 8.39
N PHE A 154 -16.42 4.51 9.66
CA PHE A 154 -16.88 3.30 10.32
C PHE A 154 -18.41 3.26 10.42
N PHE A 155 -19.06 4.34 10.90
CA PHE A 155 -20.51 4.43 10.99
C PHE A 155 -21.17 4.48 9.61
N GLU A 156 -20.60 5.18 8.63
CA GLU A 156 -21.10 5.17 7.24
C GLU A 156 -21.10 3.75 6.66
N THR A 157 -20.10 2.95 6.99
CA THR A 157 -20.02 1.54 6.57
C THR A 157 -21.11 0.69 7.20
N ILE A 158 -21.42 0.90 8.50
CA ILE A 158 -22.46 0.17 9.23
C ILE A 158 -23.86 0.59 8.80
N MET A 159 -24.11 1.88 8.67
CA MET A 159 -25.41 2.43 8.30
C MET A 159 -25.75 2.27 6.81
N GLY A 160 -24.74 2.02 5.98
CA GLY A 160 -24.91 1.75 4.57
C GLY A 160 -25.35 2.97 3.76
N LYS A 161 -26.21 2.73 2.74
CA LYS A 161 -26.59 3.76 1.74
C LYS A 161 -27.36 4.96 2.27
N GLN A 162 -27.87 4.91 3.48
CA GLN A 162 -28.64 6.04 4.04
C GLN A 162 -27.74 7.21 4.47
N GLY A 163 -26.44 6.93 4.69
CA GLY A 163 -25.50 7.96 5.15
C GLY A 163 -25.77 8.43 6.58
N ILE A 164 -24.97 9.36 7.05
CA ILE A 164 -25.07 9.96 8.38
C ILE A 164 -25.58 11.40 8.21
N SER A 165 -26.64 11.78 8.96
CA SER A 165 -27.14 13.14 8.94
C SER A 165 -26.13 14.12 9.58
N PRO A 166 -26.20 15.44 9.25
CA PRO A 166 -25.34 16.44 9.88
C PRO A 166 -25.46 16.47 11.41
N GLU A 167 -26.66 16.23 11.94
CA GLU A 167 -26.92 16.18 13.38
C GLU A 167 -26.23 14.97 14.01
N GLN A 168 -26.35 13.80 13.39
CA GLN A 168 -25.66 12.60 13.84
C GLN A 168 -24.13 12.76 13.81
N LYS A 169 -23.57 13.47 12.81
CA LYS A 169 -22.13 13.78 12.75
C LYS A 169 -21.70 14.62 13.95
N THR A 170 -22.50 15.60 14.33
CA THR A 170 -22.23 16.44 15.50
C THR A 170 -22.29 15.64 16.81
N ILE A 171 -23.25 14.71 16.93
CA ILE A 171 -23.36 13.84 18.10
C ILE A 171 -22.14 12.91 18.19
N ILE A 172 -21.71 12.32 17.08
CA ILE A 172 -20.51 11.46 17.04
C ILE A 172 -19.30 12.24 17.51
N ASP A 173 -19.10 13.45 17.03
CA ASP A 173 -17.97 14.31 17.38
C ASP A 173 -17.97 14.65 18.87
N ASN A 174 -19.10 15.13 19.39
CA ASN A 174 -19.25 15.46 20.81
C ASN A 174 -18.99 14.25 21.71
N CYS A 175 -19.50 13.08 21.34
CA CYS A 175 -19.28 11.85 22.11
C CYS A 175 -17.82 11.42 22.10
N LEU A 176 -17.11 11.57 20.99
CA LEU A 176 -15.67 11.28 20.90
C LEU A 176 -14.86 12.21 21.81
N HIS A 177 -15.12 13.51 21.75
CA HIS A 177 -14.46 14.46 22.63
C HIS A 177 -14.72 14.17 24.11
N GLU A 178 -15.93 13.75 24.46
CA GLU A 178 -16.28 13.41 25.85
C GLU A 178 -15.60 12.11 26.32
N VAL A 179 -15.54 11.08 25.47
CA VAL A 179 -14.85 9.82 25.76
C VAL A 179 -13.37 10.03 26.06
N TYR A 180 -12.69 10.84 25.24
CA TYR A 180 -11.26 11.09 25.44
C TYR A 180 -10.94 12.11 26.54
N ARG A 181 -11.92 12.90 26.96
CA ARG A 181 -11.70 14.01 27.92
C ARG A 181 -10.98 13.58 29.18
N ASP A 182 -11.43 12.52 29.83
CA ASP A 182 -10.86 12.11 31.11
C ASP A 182 -9.50 11.42 30.94
N PHE A 183 -9.28 10.74 29.82
CA PHE A 183 -8.00 10.17 29.45
C PHE A 183 -6.97 11.29 29.13
N LEU A 184 -7.33 12.26 28.30
CA LEU A 184 -6.44 13.39 27.93
C LEU A 184 -6.13 14.32 29.09
N LEU A 185 -7.04 14.43 30.08
CA LEU A 185 -6.80 15.16 31.32
C LEU A 185 -5.95 14.38 32.33
N GLY A 186 -5.53 13.16 32.00
CA GLY A 186 -4.73 12.32 32.89
C GLY A 186 -5.46 11.79 34.11
N LYS A 187 -6.80 11.81 34.11
CA LYS A 187 -7.61 11.27 35.22
C LYS A 187 -7.70 9.76 35.19
N THR A 188 -7.61 9.17 34.02
CA THR A 188 -7.60 7.72 33.79
C THR A 188 -6.36 7.33 33.00
N THR A 189 -5.78 6.16 33.31
CA THR A 189 -4.66 5.59 32.57
C THR A 189 -5.12 4.57 31.54
N GLU A 190 -6.38 4.16 31.61
CA GLU A 190 -6.96 3.19 30.70
C GLU A 190 -7.46 3.89 29.44
N MET A 191 -7.14 3.31 28.29
CA MET A 191 -7.63 3.79 26.99
C MET A 191 -9.12 3.56 26.88
N PRO A 192 -9.92 4.54 26.43
CA PRO A 192 -11.35 4.37 26.26
C PRO A 192 -11.68 3.27 25.25
N THR A 193 -12.82 2.62 25.44
CA THR A 193 -13.31 1.52 24.63
C THR A 193 -14.63 1.87 23.93
N LEU A 194 -15.04 1.05 22.95
CA LEU A 194 -16.37 1.20 22.32
C LEU A 194 -17.52 1.14 23.33
N LYS A 195 -17.33 0.45 24.46
CA LYS A 195 -18.34 0.40 25.52
C LYS A 195 -18.51 1.76 26.19
N ASP A 196 -17.39 2.42 26.50
CA ASP A 196 -17.40 3.75 27.11
C ASP A 196 -18.05 4.78 26.15
N TYR A 197 -17.74 4.66 24.86
CA TYR A 197 -18.41 5.46 23.82
C TYR A 197 -19.91 5.20 23.76
N TYR A 198 -20.34 3.94 23.79
CA TYR A 198 -21.75 3.56 23.82
C TYR A 198 -22.47 4.11 25.06
N ASP A 199 -21.85 4.05 26.23
CA ASP A 199 -22.40 4.55 27.49
C ASP A 199 -22.60 6.07 27.46
N ILE A 200 -21.76 6.80 26.76
CA ILE A 200 -21.92 8.25 26.53
C ILE A 200 -23.01 8.53 25.50
N LEU A 201 -22.96 7.81 24.36
CA LEU A 201 -23.93 7.96 23.28
C LEU A 201 -25.37 7.68 23.79
N SER A 202 -25.54 6.64 24.62
CA SER A 202 -26.85 6.27 25.18
C SER A 202 -27.43 7.32 26.15
N LYS A 203 -26.60 8.21 26.67
CA LYS A 203 -27.04 9.34 27.54
C LYS A 203 -27.43 10.58 26.74
N GLN A 204 -27.09 10.61 25.44
CA GLN A 204 -27.53 11.70 24.58
C GLN A 204 -29.04 11.58 24.37
N THR A 205 -29.77 12.50 24.94
CA THR A 205 -31.24 12.58 24.81
C THR A 205 -31.54 13.37 23.52
N SER A 206 -31.50 12.75 22.38
CA SER A 206 -32.15 13.29 21.18
C SER A 206 -33.51 12.60 21.06
N GLU A 207 -34.57 13.37 20.95
CA GLU A 207 -35.95 12.89 20.76
C GLU A 207 -36.20 12.46 19.29
N GLU A 208 -35.20 11.96 18.54
CA GLU A 208 -35.36 11.40 17.18
C GLU A 208 -34.61 10.11 17.03
#